data_35d43c0bf94d28fb74eb18cee392c980
#
_entry.id   35d43c0bf94d28fb74eb18cee392c980
#
_cell.length_a   1.000
_cell.length_b   1.000
_cell.length_c   1.000
_cell.angle_alpha   90.00
_cell.angle_beta   90.00
_cell.angle_gamma   90.00
#
_symmetry.space_group_name_H-M   'P 1'
#
loop_
_entity.id
_entity.type
_entity.pdbx_description
1 polymer ?
#
loop_
_entity_poly.entity_id
_entity_poly.type
_entity_poly.pdbx_seq_one_letter_code
_entity_poly.pdbx_strand_id
1 'polypeptide(L)'
;MLNQPASEIELLRAAYAAFNARDVNAALALMTADVAWPRAFKGGFVRGHEEVRAYWTEQWSEIDPHVEPSAFHSEESGRILVDVHQVVCDLAGSVVADEHVGHRFTIDHGLIQVMEVCSLPSSG
;
A
#
# COMPACT_ATOMS: atom_id res chain seq x y z
N MET A 1 -16.53 -8.19 19.82
CA MET A 1 -16.23 -7.82 19.41
C MET A 1 -15.80 -7.39 18.78
N LEU A 2 -15.65 -7.00 18.47
CA LEU A 2 -15.33 -6.62 17.77
C LEU A 2 -14.67 -6.05 17.21
N ASN A 3 -14.09 -5.56 16.70
CA ASN A 3 -13.50 -5.26 15.99
C ASN A 3 -12.81 -4.89 15.48
N GLN A 4 -12.23 -4.83 15.74
CA GLN A 4 -12.04 -4.75 14.59
C GLN A 4 -11.31 -3.72 13.78
N PRO A 5 -11.52 -2.36 13.67
CA PRO A 5 -10.63 -1.41 13.00
C PRO A 5 -9.19 -1.50 13.50
N ALA A 6 -9.00 -1.78 14.79
CA ALA A 6 -7.65 -1.86 15.33
C ALA A 6 -6.85 -3.00 14.69
N SER A 7 -7.50 -4.17 14.48
CA SER A 7 -6.80 -5.29 13.85
C SER A 7 -6.46 -5.00 12.39
N GLU A 8 -7.35 -4.32 11.69
CA GLU A 8 -7.11 -3.98 10.30
C GLU A 8 -6.01 -2.93 10.18
N ILE A 9 -5.96 -1.99 11.11
CA ILE A 9 -4.89 -0.99 11.12
C ILE A 9 -3.55 -1.67 11.37
N GLU A 10 -3.49 -2.64 12.29
CA GLU A 10 -2.27 -3.38 12.53
C GLU A 10 -1.82 -4.16 11.28
N LEU A 11 -2.78 -4.76 10.58
CA LEU A 11 -2.50 -5.43 9.32
C LEU A 11 -1.87 -4.49 8.32
N LEU A 12 -2.43 -3.29 8.17
CA LEU A 12 -1.91 -2.32 7.21
C LEU A 12 -0.55 -1.78 7.63
N ARG A 13 -0.34 -1.54 8.93
CA ARG A 13 0.97 -1.10 9.40
C ARG A 13 2.04 -2.14 9.09
N ALA A 14 1.71 -3.41 9.29
CA ALA A 14 2.64 -4.49 8.98
C ALA A 14 2.96 -4.54 7.49
N ALA A 15 1.95 -4.28 6.64
CA ALA A 15 2.15 -4.28 5.20
C ALA A 15 3.08 -3.16 4.76
N TYR A 16 2.91 -1.96 5.31
CA TYR A 16 3.80 -0.85 4.98
C TYR A 16 5.22 -1.13 5.47
N ALA A 17 5.35 -1.67 6.68
CA ALA A 17 6.66 -2.00 7.21
C ALA A 17 7.38 -3.03 6.33
N ALA A 18 6.65 -4.04 5.88
CA ALA A 18 7.22 -5.08 5.01
C ALA A 18 7.65 -4.48 3.67
N PHE A 19 6.81 -3.62 3.10
CA PHE A 19 7.16 -2.97 1.83
C PHE A 19 8.43 -2.13 1.97
N ASN A 20 8.51 -1.32 3.03
CA ASN A 20 9.67 -0.47 3.24
C ASN A 20 10.94 -1.29 3.52
N ALA A 21 10.78 -2.46 4.14
CA ALA A 21 11.90 -3.36 4.41
C ALA A 21 12.27 -4.21 3.19
N ARG A 22 11.51 -4.09 2.11
CA ARG A 22 11.68 -4.90 0.89
C ARG A 22 11.45 -6.39 1.16
N ASP A 23 10.62 -6.69 2.17
CA ASP A 23 10.28 -8.06 2.54
C ASP A 23 9.01 -8.46 1.82
N VAL A 24 9.15 -8.83 0.55
CA VAL A 24 8.00 -9.11 -0.30
C VAL A 24 7.19 -10.29 0.23
N ASN A 25 7.86 -11.31 0.76
CA ASN A 25 7.14 -12.48 1.27
C ASN A 25 6.25 -12.13 2.46
N ALA A 26 6.77 -11.30 3.39
CA ALA A 26 5.98 -10.87 4.53
C ALA A 26 4.78 -10.04 4.08
N ALA A 27 4.97 -9.17 3.10
CA ALA A 27 3.88 -8.35 2.60
C ALA A 27 2.82 -9.20 1.90
N LEU A 28 3.24 -10.14 1.06
CA LEU A 28 2.29 -11.01 0.34
C LEU A 28 1.50 -11.90 1.29
N ALA A 29 2.09 -12.29 2.40
CA ALA A 29 1.39 -13.10 3.40
C ALA A 29 0.20 -12.35 4.01
N LEU A 30 0.15 -11.04 3.86
CA LEU A 30 -0.94 -10.21 4.38
C LEU A 30 -2.01 -9.93 3.32
N MET A 31 -1.87 -10.52 2.13
CA MET A 31 -2.76 -10.26 1.00
C MET A 31 -3.49 -11.53 0.59
N THR A 32 -4.71 -11.35 0.04
CA THR A 32 -5.45 -12.49 -0.49
C THR A 32 -4.74 -13.03 -1.74
N ALA A 33 -5.08 -14.28 -2.09
CA ALA A 33 -4.47 -14.91 -3.27
C ALA A 33 -4.80 -14.17 -4.57
N ASP A 34 -5.93 -13.46 -4.60
CA ASP A 34 -6.39 -12.74 -5.78
C ASP A 34 -6.24 -11.22 -5.62
N VAL A 35 -5.33 -10.78 -4.76
CA VAL A 35 -5.14 -9.37 -4.47
C VAL A 35 -4.98 -8.54 -5.74
N ALA A 36 -5.56 -7.33 -5.75
CA ALA A 36 -5.38 -6.38 -6.84
C ALA A 36 -4.57 -5.20 -6.31
N TRP A 37 -3.47 -4.90 -6.98
CA TRP A 37 -2.55 -3.85 -6.53
C TRP A 37 -2.28 -2.89 -7.68
N PRO A 38 -2.34 -1.57 -7.44
CA PRO A 38 -2.18 -0.61 -8.53
C PRO A 38 -0.73 -0.47 -8.97
N ARG A 39 -0.55 -0.26 -10.27
CA ARG A 39 0.76 0.06 -10.81
C ARG A 39 0.90 1.57 -10.82
N ALA A 40 1.48 2.10 -9.75
CA ALA A 40 1.43 3.53 -9.43
C ALA A 40 1.87 4.45 -10.57
N PHE A 41 2.89 4.05 -11.33
CA PHE A 41 3.42 4.91 -12.37
C PHE A 41 3.07 4.45 -13.78
N LYS A 42 2.42 3.31 -13.92
CA LYS A 42 2.12 2.74 -15.24
C LYS A 42 0.62 2.60 -15.49
N GLY A 43 -0.18 2.81 -14.46
CA GLY A 43 -1.63 2.64 -14.55
C GLY A 43 -2.05 1.20 -14.53
N GLY A 44 -3.33 0.98 -14.23
CA GLY A 44 -3.88 -0.37 -14.15
C GLY A 44 -3.46 -1.09 -12.88
N PHE A 45 -3.71 -2.38 -12.85
CA PHE A 45 -3.47 -3.21 -11.66
C PHE A 45 -2.72 -4.47 -12.03
N VAL A 46 -1.95 -4.98 -11.07
CA VAL A 46 -1.45 -6.35 -11.12
C VAL A 46 -2.32 -7.18 -10.19
N ARG A 47 -2.44 -8.46 -10.45
CA ARG A 47 -3.32 -9.33 -9.66
C ARG A 47 -2.60 -10.58 -9.22
N GLY A 48 -2.82 -10.93 -7.94
CA GLY A 48 -2.24 -12.12 -7.36
C GLY A 48 -0.82 -11.93 -6.92
N HIS A 49 -0.34 -12.87 -6.09
CA HIS A 49 0.96 -12.74 -5.45
C HIS A 49 2.11 -12.68 -6.45
N GLU A 50 2.04 -13.50 -7.52
CA GLU A 50 3.13 -13.54 -8.47
C GLU A 50 3.29 -12.23 -9.24
N GLU A 51 2.17 -11.64 -9.65
CA GLU A 51 2.23 -10.37 -10.37
C GLU A 51 2.66 -9.23 -9.48
N VAL A 52 2.21 -9.22 -8.22
CA VAL A 52 2.63 -8.18 -7.27
C VAL A 52 4.13 -8.29 -7.03
N ARG A 53 4.61 -9.52 -6.82
CA ARG A 53 6.04 -9.75 -6.60
C ARG A 53 6.86 -9.26 -7.79
N ALA A 54 6.44 -9.60 -9.00
CA ALA A 54 7.16 -9.21 -10.19
C ALA A 54 7.17 -7.69 -10.36
N TYR A 55 6.02 -7.05 -10.10
CA TYR A 55 5.90 -5.60 -10.23
C TYR A 55 6.79 -4.89 -9.21
N TRP A 56 6.76 -5.31 -7.95
CA TRP A 56 7.57 -4.66 -6.92
C TRP A 56 9.06 -4.87 -7.16
N THR A 57 9.44 -6.08 -7.60
CA THR A 57 10.85 -6.36 -7.89
C THR A 57 11.34 -5.46 -9.01
N GLU A 58 10.55 -5.29 -10.06
CA GLU A 58 10.89 -4.38 -11.15
C GLU A 58 10.99 -2.94 -10.67
N GLN A 59 10.00 -2.51 -9.85
CA GLN A 59 9.98 -1.15 -9.36
C GLN A 59 11.21 -0.85 -8.51
N TRP A 60 11.58 -1.77 -7.62
CA TRP A 60 12.73 -1.56 -6.74
C TRP A 60 14.07 -1.63 -7.48
N SER A 61 14.08 -2.13 -8.71
CA SER A 61 15.29 -2.09 -9.52
C SER A 61 15.50 -0.75 -10.20
N GLU A 62 14.48 0.11 -10.19
CA GLU A 62 14.51 1.40 -10.87
C GLU A 62 14.44 2.57 -9.91
N ILE A 63 13.69 2.42 -8.83
CA ILE A 63 13.50 3.49 -7.85
C ILE A 63 13.51 2.91 -6.44
N ASP A 64 13.62 3.81 -5.48
CA ASP A 64 13.63 3.44 -4.05
C ASP A 64 12.48 4.19 -3.36
N PRO A 65 11.27 3.63 -3.40
CA PRO A 65 10.12 4.27 -2.77
C PRO A 65 10.05 3.95 -1.29
N HIS A 66 9.60 4.92 -0.52
CA HIS A 66 9.36 4.76 0.92
C HIS A 66 7.98 5.32 1.22
N VAL A 67 7.15 4.57 1.92
CA VAL A 67 5.79 4.96 2.22
C VAL A 67 5.57 4.97 3.74
N GLU A 68 5.07 6.10 4.24
CA GLU A 68 4.82 6.27 5.67
C GLU A 68 3.34 6.56 5.89
N PRO A 69 2.60 5.65 6.51
CA PRO A 69 1.20 5.93 6.81
C PRO A 69 1.14 6.95 7.96
N SER A 70 0.36 8.01 7.77
CA SER A 70 0.24 9.05 8.78
C SER A 70 -1.12 9.06 9.46
N ALA A 71 -2.17 8.53 8.83
CA ALA A 71 -3.48 8.48 9.44
C ALA A 71 -4.31 7.39 8.78
N PHE A 72 -5.20 6.78 9.56
CA PHE A 72 -6.09 5.71 9.08
C PHE A 72 -7.52 6.12 9.33
N HIS A 73 -8.36 6.02 8.30
CA HIS A 73 -9.76 6.41 8.38
C HIS A 73 -10.65 5.25 7.94
N SER A 74 -11.48 4.77 8.86
CA SER A 74 -12.46 3.74 8.52
C SER A 74 -13.60 4.38 7.76
N GLU A 75 -14.03 3.75 6.67
CA GLU A 75 -15.12 4.25 5.86
C GLU A 75 -16.38 3.42 6.07
N GLU A 76 -17.53 4.00 5.74
CA GLU A 76 -18.80 3.32 5.92
C GLU A 76 -18.89 2.03 5.12
N SER A 77 -18.19 1.97 4.00
CA SER A 77 -18.17 0.78 3.16
C SER A 77 -17.38 -0.37 3.78
N GLY A 78 -16.69 -0.12 4.89
CA GLY A 78 -15.81 -1.10 5.52
C GLY A 78 -14.39 -1.02 4.99
N ARG A 79 -14.14 -0.16 4.01
CA ARG A 79 -12.78 0.04 3.53
C ARG A 79 -12.04 1.02 4.45
N ILE A 80 -10.73 1.02 4.33
CA ILE A 80 -9.89 1.92 5.12
C ILE A 80 -9.10 2.81 4.18
N LEU A 81 -9.20 4.11 4.41
CA LEU A 81 -8.42 5.08 3.66
C LEU A 81 -7.22 5.48 4.51
N VAL A 82 -6.03 5.37 3.94
CA VAL A 82 -4.79 5.69 4.65
C VAL A 82 -4.20 6.94 4.02
N ASP A 83 -3.86 7.91 4.85
CA ASP A 83 -3.08 9.07 4.43
C ASP A 83 -1.62 8.63 4.42
N VAL A 84 -0.95 8.77 3.29
CA VAL A 84 0.42 8.27 3.13
C VAL A 84 1.32 9.38 2.66
N HIS A 85 2.47 9.51 3.33
CA HIS A 85 3.55 10.36 2.86
C HIS A 85 4.49 9.47 2.06
N GLN A 86 4.59 9.72 0.78
CA GLN A 86 5.37 8.89 -0.14
C GLN A 86 6.56 9.67 -0.63
N VAL A 87 7.75 9.15 -0.38
CA VAL A 87 8.99 9.74 -0.86
C VAL A 87 9.64 8.72 -1.78
N VAL A 88 9.92 9.14 -3.01
CA VAL A 88 10.56 8.26 -3.98
C VAL A 88 11.93 8.84 -4.29
N CYS A 89 12.95 8.01 -4.13
CA CYS A 89 14.32 8.38 -4.47
C CYS A 89 14.75 7.58 -5.69
N ASP A 90 15.71 8.12 -6.44
CA ASP A 90 16.36 7.29 -7.45
C ASP A 90 17.37 6.39 -6.74
N LEU A 91 18.01 5.50 -7.48
CA LEU A 91 18.92 4.55 -6.85
C LEU A 91 20.20 5.19 -6.33
N ALA A 92 20.46 6.44 -6.72
CA ALA A 92 21.59 7.19 -6.17
C ALA A 92 21.24 7.93 -4.88
N GLY A 93 19.97 7.89 -4.48
CA GLY A 93 19.54 8.49 -3.22
C GLY A 93 18.94 9.87 -3.35
N SER A 94 18.81 10.39 -4.59
CA SER A 94 18.20 11.70 -4.77
C SER A 94 16.70 11.61 -4.78
N VAL A 95 16.03 12.53 -4.09
CA VAL A 95 14.57 12.55 -4.04
C VAL A 95 14.03 13.01 -5.40
N VAL A 96 13.19 12.18 -6.01
CA VAL A 96 12.58 12.51 -7.30
C VAL A 96 11.08 12.78 -7.15
N ALA A 97 10.47 12.38 -6.03
CA ALA A 97 9.08 12.70 -5.75
C ALA A 97 8.85 12.69 -4.24
N ASP A 98 8.03 13.62 -3.77
CA ASP A 98 7.68 13.73 -2.36
C ASP A 98 6.24 14.20 -2.32
N GLU A 99 5.32 13.29 -2.01
CA GLU A 99 3.90 13.56 -2.14
C GLU A 99 3.11 12.95 -1.00
N HIS A 100 1.91 13.51 -0.80
CA HIS A 100 0.93 12.90 0.08
C HIS A 100 -0.18 12.33 -0.79
N VAL A 101 -0.48 11.06 -0.60
CA VAL A 101 -1.49 10.36 -1.40
C VAL A 101 -2.38 9.55 -0.49
N GLY A 102 -3.53 9.14 -1.00
CA GLY A 102 -4.43 8.24 -0.28
C GLY A 102 -4.31 6.84 -0.82
N HIS A 103 -4.31 5.87 0.08
CA HIS A 103 -4.41 4.46 -0.27
C HIS A 103 -5.69 3.93 0.33
N ARG A 104 -6.62 3.48 -0.51
CA ARG A 104 -7.87 2.91 -0.01
C ARG A 104 -7.78 1.40 -0.10
N PHE A 105 -7.96 0.75 1.03
CA PHE A 105 -7.81 -0.70 1.13
C PHE A 105 -9.16 -1.38 1.31
N THR A 106 -9.37 -2.47 0.57
CA THR A 106 -10.46 -3.41 0.81
C THR A 106 -9.85 -4.61 1.52
N ILE A 107 -10.40 -4.93 2.69
CA ILE A 107 -9.92 -6.04 3.52
C ILE A 107 -10.97 -7.15 3.45
N ASP A 108 -10.52 -8.37 3.18
CA ASP A 108 -11.40 -9.53 3.09
C ASP A 108 -10.84 -10.63 3.98
N HIS A 109 -11.63 -11.06 4.97
CA HIS A 109 -11.24 -12.13 5.89
C HIS A 109 -9.88 -11.87 6.54
N GLY A 110 -9.63 -10.61 6.88
CA GLY A 110 -8.40 -10.24 7.58
C GLY A 110 -7.18 -10.09 6.69
N LEU A 111 -7.37 -10.10 5.37
CA LEU A 111 -6.26 -9.94 4.42
C LEU A 111 -6.58 -8.81 3.45
N ILE A 112 -5.54 -8.19 2.91
CA ILE A 112 -5.71 -7.12 1.93
C ILE A 112 -6.13 -7.74 0.61
N GLN A 113 -7.27 -7.30 0.08
CA GLN A 113 -7.78 -7.79 -1.19
C GLN A 113 -7.57 -6.79 -2.33
N VAL A 114 -7.74 -5.50 -2.07
CA VAL A 114 -7.60 -4.46 -3.09
C VAL A 114 -6.93 -3.25 -2.46
N MET A 115 -6.03 -2.62 -3.21
CA MET A 115 -5.55 -1.31 -2.84
C MET A 115 -5.76 -0.38 -4.02
N GLU A 116 -6.22 0.83 -3.74
CA GLU A 116 -6.43 1.85 -4.75
C GLU A 116 -5.72 3.11 -4.32
N VAL A 117 -5.06 3.76 -5.27
CA VAL A 117 -4.44 5.05 -5.01
C VAL A 117 -5.47 6.13 -5.32
N CYS A 118 -5.61 7.08 -4.42
CA CYS A 118 -6.57 8.16 -4.61
C CYS A 118 -6.01 9.46 -4.07
N SER A 119 -6.64 10.57 -4.48
CA SER A 119 -6.26 11.88 -3.97
C SER A 119 -6.80 12.04 -2.57
N LEU A 120 -6.03 12.66 -1.70
CA LEU A 120 -6.51 12.97 -0.36
C LEU A 120 -7.44 14.17 -0.44
N PRO A 121 -8.45 14.21 0.45
CA PRO A 121 -9.33 15.39 0.50
C PRO A 121 -8.49 16.62 0.79
N SER A 122 -8.85 17.72 0.13
CA SER A 122 -8.20 18.99 0.42
C SER A 122 -8.60 19.41 1.83
N SER A 123 -7.61 19.79 2.61
CA SER A 123 -7.90 20.20 3.97
C SER A 123 -8.20 21.69 4.07
N GLY A 124 -8.44 22.32 2.99
CA GLY A 124 -8.90 23.70 2.92
C GLY A 124 -7.96 24.70 3.48
#